data_cad901200d5f1edddf399daa00cb404c
#
_entry.id   cad901200d5f1edddf399daa00cb404c
#
_cell.length_a   1.000
_cell.length_b   1.000
_cell.length_c   1.000
_cell.angle_alpha   90.00
_cell.angle_beta   90.00
_cell.angle_gamma   90.00
#
_symmetry.space_group_name_H-M   'P 1'
#
loop_
_entity.id
_entity.type
_entity.pdbx_description
1 polymer ?
#
loop_
_entity_poly.entity_id
_entity_poly.type
_entity_poly.pdbx_seq_one_letter_code
_entity_poly.pdbx_strand_id
1 'polypeptide(L)'
;MDLTKRQQEIFDFIKRYAAEHGYPPTVRDIGKAVGLASSSTVHAHLANLERLGMIRRDPSKPRALELLDKTVGSIAGGVRTALGGGGLPLVGQVAAGQPILAEENIEEYIPVPQVAGGADGEYILRVRGDSMVDAGMLEGDYVVVRPQETATDGDIVVALVGEEATVKRFFHETDHVRLQPENQTMEPIRSKDVKVLGRVVGLFRAVS
;
A
#
# COMPACT_ATOMS: atom_id res chain seq x y z
N MET A 1 -0.61 -15.87 -27.16
CA MET A 1 0.72 -16.56 -27.12
C MET A 1 0.63 -17.59 -26.04
N ASP A 2 0.80 -18.84 -26.39
CA ASP A 2 0.60 -19.96 -25.45
C ASP A 2 1.91 -20.24 -24.70
N LEU A 3 1.78 -20.50 -23.40
CA LEU A 3 2.90 -20.96 -22.58
C LEU A 3 3.32 -22.36 -23.03
N THR A 4 4.62 -22.64 -23.02
CA THR A 4 5.08 -24.02 -23.16
C THR A 4 4.63 -24.83 -21.93
N LYS A 5 4.45 -26.14 -22.07
CA LYS A 5 4.06 -27.03 -20.98
C LYS A 5 4.93 -26.79 -19.71
N ARG A 6 6.23 -26.58 -19.90
CA ARG A 6 7.17 -26.35 -18.80
C ARG A 6 7.01 -24.98 -18.14
N GLN A 7 6.72 -23.95 -18.93
CA GLN A 7 6.42 -22.63 -18.40
C GLN A 7 5.12 -22.62 -17.61
N GLN A 8 4.10 -23.36 -18.08
CA GLN A 8 2.84 -23.54 -17.37
C GLN A 8 3.05 -24.24 -16.02
N GLU A 9 3.81 -25.35 -16.00
CA GLU A 9 4.11 -26.09 -14.76
C GLU A 9 4.83 -25.18 -13.72
N ILE A 10 5.77 -24.36 -14.15
CA ILE A 10 6.48 -23.41 -13.30
C ILE A 10 5.54 -22.34 -12.79
N PHE A 11 4.72 -21.77 -13.65
CA PHE A 11 3.75 -20.72 -13.29
C PHE A 11 2.71 -21.23 -12.28
N ASP A 12 2.14 -22.41 -12.53
CA ASP A 12 1.16 -23.04 -11.65
C ASP A 12 1.76 -23.41 -10.29
N PHE A 13 3.04 -23.85 -10.27
CA PHE A 13 3.75 -24.11 -9.02
C PHE A 13 3.94 -22.82 -8.23
N ILE A 14 4.41 -21.73 -8.86
CA ILE A 14 4.60 -20.44 -8.19
C ILE A 14 3.28 -19.96 -7.60
N LYS A 15 2.18 -20.05 -8.35
CA LYS A 15 0.84 -19.64 -7.92
C LYS A 15 0.36 -20.43 -6.70
N ARG A 16 0.48 -21.74 -6.74
CA ARG A 16 0.09 -22.63 -5.63
C ARG A 16 0.96 -22.40 -4.39
N TYR A 17 2.28 -22.33 -4.57
CA TYR A 17 3.22 -22.12 -3.46
C TYR A 17 2.98 -20.79 -2.77
N ALA A 18 2.78 -19.72 -3.53
CA ALA A 18 2.47 -18.40 -2.98
C ALA A 18 1.13 -18.40 -2.22
N ALA A 19 0.13 -19.15 -2.71
CA ALA A 19 -1.16 -19.31 -2.04
C ALA A 19 -1.05 -20.07 -0.70
N GLU A 20 -0.21 -21.09 -0.64
CA GLU A 20 -0.04 -21.94 0.54
C GLU A 20 0.84 -21.31 1.62
N HIS A 21 1.87 -20.54 1.21
CA HIS A 21 2.91 -20.06 2.12
C HIS A 21 2.87 -18.54 2.37
N GLY A 22 2.08 -17.78 1.58
CA GLY A 22 2.01 -16.33 1.71
C GLY A 22 3.21 -15.56 1.12
N TYR A 23 4.18 -16.25 0.52
CA TYR A 23 5.35 -15.67 -0.14
C TYR A 23 5.76 -16.51 -1.35
N PRO A 24 6.43 -15.91 -2.36
CA PRO A 24 6.84 -16.63 -3.55
C PRO A 24 7.98 -17.63 -3.27
N PRO A 25 8.04 -18.75 -4.04
CA PRO A 25 9.11 -19.73 -3.92
C PRO A 25 10.46 -19.18 -4.40
N THR A 26 11.55 -19.74 -3.87
CA THR A 26 12.89 -19.46 -4.37
C THR A 26 13.15 -20.21 -5.69
N VAL A 27 14.14 -19.75 -6.46
CA VAL A 27 14.59 -20.45 -7.69
C VAL A 27 14.92 -21.92 -7.42
N ARG A 28 15.45 -22.22 -6.22
CA ARG A 28 15.77 -23.59 -5.81
C ARG A 28 14.51 -24.43 -5.54
N ASP A 29 13.49 -23.81 -4.95
CA ASP A 29 12.21 -24.49 -4.70
C ASP A 29 11.49 -24.79 -6.00
N ILE A 30 11.50 -23.84 -6.94
CA ILE A 30 10.96 -24.03 -8.30
C ILE A 30 11.71 -25.17 -9.00
N GLY A 31 13.04 -25.15 -9.00
CA GLY A 31 13.85 -26.20 -9.62
C GLY A 31 13.52 -27.59 -9.09
N LYS A 32 13.43 -27.73 -7.75
CA LYS A 32 13.05 -28.99 -7.10
C LYS A 32 11.66 -29.45 -7.51
N ALA A 33 10.67 -28.56 -7.49
CA ALA A 33 9.27 -28.91 -7.77
C ALA A 33 9.04 -29.35 -9.20
N VAL A 34 9.75 -28.73 -10.17
CA VAL A 34 9.58 -29.08 -11.60
C VAL A 34 10.70 -29.98 -12.12
N GLY A 35 11.55 -30.53 -11.26
CA GLY A 35 12.61 -31.49 -11.65
C GLY A 35 13.71 -30.88 -12.53
N LEU A 36 14.05 -29.60 -12.33
CA LEU A 36 15.16 -28.94 -13.02
C LEU A 36 16.38 -28.89 -12.10
N ALA A 37 17.45 -29.55 -12.51
CA ALA A 37 18.71 -29.62 -11.74
C ALA A 37 19.52 -28.31 -11.83
N SER A 38 19.36 -27.54 -12.92
CA SER A 38 20.12 -26.31 -13.16
C SER A 38 19.31 -25.06 -12.80
N SER A 39 19.84 -24.24 -11.91
CA SER A 39 19.27 -22.93 -11.60
C SER A 39 19.24 -21.99 -12.81
N SER A 40 20.23 -22.10 -13.71
CA SER A 40 20.26 -21.30 -14.95
C SER A 40 19.04 -21.58 -15.84
N THR A 41 18.60 -22.84 -15.92
CA THR A 41 17.41 -23.21 -16.69
C THR A 41 16.14 -22.64 -16.06
N VAL A 42 16.04 -22.65 -14.72
CA VAL A 42 14.93 -22.00 -14.02
C VAL A 42 14.91 -20.51 -14.28
N HIS A 43 16.08 -19.85 -14.22
CA HIS A 43 16.21 -18.43 -14.54
C HIS A 43 15.76 -18.10 -15.97
N ALA A 44 16.10 -18.94 -16.96
CA ALA A 44 15.67 -18.74 -18.35
C ALA A 44 14.14 -18.85 -18.52
N HIS A 45 13.50 -19.81 -17.85
CA HIS A 45 12.03 -19.93 -17.85
C HIS A 45 11.36 -18.75 -17.16
N LEU A 46 11.88 -18.30 -16.03
CA LEU A 46 11.36 -17.13 -15.31
C LEU A 46 11.53 -15.84 -16.15
N ALA A 47 12.66 -15.64 -16.83
CA ALA A 47 12.85 -14.50 -17.74
C ALA A 47 11.85 -14.51 -18.91
N ASN A 48 11.50 -15.69 -19.43
CA ASN A 48 10.45 -15.81 -20.45
C ASN A 48 9.05 -15.49 -19.90
N LEU A 49 8.71 -15.96 -18.70
CA LEU A 49 7.44 -15.61 -18.03
C LEU A 49 7.33 -14.11 -17.75
N GLU A 50 8.45 -13.48 -17.40
CA GLU A 50 8.54 -12.03 -17.20
C GLU A 50 8.33 -11.26 -18.52
N ARG A 51 8.98 -11.68 -19.59
CA ARG A 51 8.79 -11.10 -20.94
C ARG A 51 7.34 -11.25 -21.44
N LEU A 52 6.66 -12.33 -21.06
CA LEU A 52 5.25 -12.57 -21.38
C LEU A 52 4.31 -11.77 -20.47
N GLY A 53 4.85 -11.05 -19.47
CA GLY A 53 4.08 -10.28 -18.52
C GLY A 53 3.23 -11.14 -17.58
N MET A 54 3.67 -12.35 -17.26
CA MET A 54 3.01 -13.27 -16.33
C MET A 54 3.56 -13.13 -14.91
N ILE A 55 4.82 -12.72 -14.80
CA ILE A 55 5.50 -12.42 -13.53
C ILE A 55 6.31 -11.13 -13.67
N ARG A 56 6.61 -10.51 -12.55
CA ARG A 56 7.58 -9.42 -12.45
C ARG A 56 8.62 -9.78 -11.40
N ARG A 57 9.87 -9.39 -11.63
CA ARG A 57 10.97 -9.56 -10.70
C ARG A 57 11.51 -8.20 -10.30
N ASP A 58 11.81 -8.04 -9.04
CA ASP A 58 12.59 -6.91 -8.55
C ASP A 58 14.05 -7.39 -8.38
N PRO A 59 14.99 -6.87 -9.19
CA PRO A 59 16.39 -7.30 -9.12
C PRO A 59 17.08 -6.91 -7.81
N SER A 60 16.51 -5.98 -7.04
CA SER A 60 17.04 -5.52 -5.75
C SER A 60 16.65 -6.42 -4.57
N LYS A 61 15.66 -7.32 -4.77
CA LYS A 61 15.14 -8.18 -3.69
C LYS A 61 15.25 -9.67 -4.02
N PRO A 62 16.00 -10.48 -3.24
CA PRO A 62 16.24 -11.92 -3.54
C PRO A 62 14.98 -12.80 -3.60
N ARG A 63 13.81 -12.29 -3.16
CA ARG A 63 12.51 -13.00 -3.11
C ARG A 63 11.37 -12.27 -3.81
N ALA A 64 11.64 -11.21 -4.56
CA ALA A 64 10.61 -10.43 -5.21
C ALA A 64 10.22 -11.03 -6.57
N LEU A 65 9.33 -12.01 -6.55
CA LEU A 65 8.68 -12.56 -7.71
C LEU A 65 7.17 -12.31 -7.57
N GLU A 66 6.63 -11.41 -8.40
CA GLU A 66 5.20 -11.08 -8.43
C GLU A 66 4.52 -11.77 -9.61
N LEU A 67 3.33 -12.34 -9.38
CA LEU A 67 2.47 -12.90 -10.42
C LEU A 67 1.65 -11.78 -11.07
N LEU A 68 1.77 -11.62 -12.38
CA LEU A 68 0.96 -10.69 -13.19
C LEU A 68 -0.07 -11.49 -13.99
N ASP A 69 -1.22 -11.81 -13.40
CA ASP A 69 -2.29 -12.56 -14.09
C ASP A 69 -3.13 -11.61 -14.95
N LYS A 70 -2.96 -11.68 -16.28
CA LYS A 70 -3.71 -10.86 -17.25
C LYS A 70 -5.19 -11.20 -17.36
N THR A 71 -5.61 -12.32 -16.80
CA THR A 71 -7.01 -12.77 -16.81
C THR A 71 -7.86 -12.14 -15.71
N VAL A 72 -7.24 -11.34 -14.83
CA VAL A 72 -7.90 -10.79 -13.65
C VAL A 72 -7.74 -9.28 -13.62
N GLY A 73 -8.09 -8.61 -14.72
CA GLY A 73 -8.18 -7.14 -14.77
C GLY A 73 -9.24 -6.54 -13.83
N SER A 74 -9.89 -7.36 -12.98
CA SER A 74 -10.89 -6.93 -12.01
C SER A 74 -10.81 -7.63 -10.65
N ILE A 75 -9.86 -8.56 -10.44
CA ILE A 75 -9.70 -9.30 -9.17
C ILE A 75 -8.34 -9.02 -8.51
N ALA A 76 -7.43 -8.27 -9.17
CA ALA A 76 -6.11 -7.98 -8.65
C ALA A 76 -6.14 -7.20 -7.32
N GLY A 77 -7.20 -6.42 -7.06
CA GLY A 77 -7.45 -5.82 -5.73
C GLY A 77 -7.88 -6.84 -4.67
N GLY A 78 -8.62 -7.89 -5.06
CA GLY A 78 -9.18 -8.88 -4.12
C GLY A 78 -8.23 -10.02 -3.73
N VAL A 79 -7.32 -10.43 -4.62
CA VAL A 79 -6.41 -11.57 -4.38
C VAL A 79 -5.18 -11.16 -3.56
N ARG A 80 -4.74 -9.91 -3.64
CA ARG A 80 -3.66 -9.38 -2.78
C ARG A 80 -4.05 -9.36 -1.29
N THR A 81 -5.34 -9.19 -0.99
CA THR A 81 -5.85 -9.13 0.39
C THR A 81 -6.21 -10.51 0.96
N ALA A 82 -6.57 -11.49 0.11
CA ALA A 82 -6.95 -12.84 0.56
C ALA A 82 -5.76 -13.78 0.84
N LEU A 83 -4.56 -13.47 0.36
CA LEU A 83 -3.38 -14.35 0.42
C LEU A 83 -2.23 -13.81 1.28
N GLY A 84 -2.51 -12.91 2.22
CA GLY A 84 -1.54 -12.58 3.29
C GLY A 84 -0.20 -11.96 2.86
N GLY A 85 -0.11 -11.41 1.64
CA GLY A 85 1.15 -10.91 1.10
C GLY A 85 1.15 -9.46 0.61
N GLY A 86 0.28 -8.58 1.11
CA GLY A 86 0.22 -7.21 0.65
C GLY A 86 -0.64 -6.33 1.55
N GLY A 87 -0.17 -6.09 2.76
CA GLY A 87 -0.71 -5.01 3.59
C GLY A 87 -0.46 -3.65 2.95
N LEU A 88 -1.14 -2.62 3.45
CA LEU A 88 -0.80 -1.25 3.12
C LEU A 88 0.49 -0.83 3.84
N PRO A 89 1.36 -0.04 3.20
CA PRO A 89 2.57 0.45 3.85
C PRO A 89 2.22 1.40 5.00
N LEU A 90 2.76 1.14 6.19
CA LEU A 90 2.77 2.09 7.29
C LEU A 90 3.89 3.09 7.07
N VAL A 91 3.53 4.35 6.91
CA VAL A 91 4.47 5.45 6.71
C VAL A 91 4.75 6.11 8.06
N GLY A 92 6.00 6.13 8.47
CA GLY A 92 6.41 6.65 9.78
C GLY A 92 6.47 8.16 9.84
N GLN A 93 7.02 8.80 8.82
CA GLN A 93 7.13 10.25 8.70
C GLN A 93 6.72 10.73 7.32
N VAL A 94 6.04 11.85 7.29
CA VAL A 94 5.72 12.57 6.05
C VAL A 94 6.42 13.91 6.10
N ALA A 95 7.39 14.10 5.22
CA ALA A 95 8.16 15.33 5.10
C ALA A 95 7.89 16.04 3.77
N ALA A 96 8.06 17.36 3.75
CA ALA A 96 7.97 18.14 2.53
C ALA A 96 9.09 17.77 1.55
N GLY A 97 8.75 17.66 0.26
CA GLY A 97 9.72 17.46 -0.81
C GLY A 97 10.11 16.01 -1.08
N GLN A 98 9.71 15.05 -0.25
CA GLN A 98 9.94 13.61 -0.51
C GLN A 98 8.67 12.88 -0.93
N PRO A 99 8.74 11.84 -1.79
CA PRO A 99 7.60 10.98 -2.06
C PRO A 99 7.17 10.26 -0.77
N ILE A 100 5.88 10.30 -0.45
CA ILE A 100 5.32 9.68 0.77
C ILE A 100 5.64 8.19 0.84
N LEU A 101 5.57 7.50 -0.30
CA LEU A 101 5.85 6.06 -0.43
C LEU A 101 7.32 5.77 -0.79
N ALA A 102 8.25 6.66 -0.49
CA ALA A 102 9.67 6.33 -0.57
C ALA A 102 9.99 5.17 0.40
N GLU A 103 10.85 4.23 -0.01
CA GLU A 103 11.17 3.04 0.80
C GLU A 103 11.69 3.40 2.20
N GLU A 104 12.42 4.49 2.32
CA GLU A 104 12.96 5.03 3.58
C GLU A 104 11.90 5.51 4.58
N ASN A 105 10.67 5.82 4.09
CA ASN A 105 9.55 6.27 4.91
C ASN A 105 8.63 5.12 5.36
N ILE A 106 8.79 3.91 4.80
CA ILE A 106 7.95 2.75 5.09
C ILE A 106 8.55 1.97 6.27
N GLU A 107 7.83 1.92 7.39
CA GLU A 107 8.23 1.16 8.57
C GLU A 107 7.91 -0.33 8.42
N GLU A 108 6.69 -0.65 8.00
CA GLU A 108 6.20 -2.02 7.82
C GLU A 108 5.00 -2.07 6.87
N TYR A 109 4.52 -3.28 6.55
CA TYR A 109 3.26 -3.47 5.81
C TYR A 109 2.22 -4.10 6.73
N ILE A 110 1.08 -3.43 6.89
CA ILE A 110 -0.01 -3.86 7.77
C ILE A 110 -1.16 -4.43 6.93
N PRO A 111 -1.57 -5.69 7.16
CA PRO A 111 -2.76 -6.24 6.52
C PRO A 111 -4.01 -5.48 6.99
N VAL A 112 -4.80 -4.98 6.04
CA VAL A 112 -6.05 -4.28 6.35
C VAL A 112 -7.25 -5.02 5.75
N PRO A 113 -8.40 -5.07 6.46
CA PRO A 113 -9.63 -5.57 5.89
C PRO A 113 -10.07 -4.71 4.69
N GLN A 114 -10.64 -5.31 3.65
CA GLN A 114 -11.11 -4.59 2.45
C GLN A 114 -12.10 -3.45 2.76
N VAL A 115 -12.87 -3.58 3.83
CA VAL A 115 -13.83 -2.54 4.27
C VAL A 115 -13.14 -1.29 4.83
N ALA A 116 -11.86 -1.39 5.22
CA ALA A 116 -11.10 -0.28 5.78
C ALA A 116 -10.18 0.41 4.75
N GLY A 117 -10.05 -0.16 3.56
CA GLY A 117 -9.16 0.33 2.50
C GLY A 117 -8.63 -0.83 1.68
N GLY A 118 -7.57 -0.64 0.93
CA GLY A 118 -6.90 -1.67 0.13
C GLY A 118 -6.86 -1.36 -1.37
N ALA A 119 -7.20 -0.13 -1.78
CA ALA A 119 -6.99 0.32 -3.13
C ALA A 119 -5.49 0.55 -3.41
N ASP A 120 -5.10 0.44 -4.69
CA ASP A 120 -3.72 0.69 -5.08
C ASP A 120 -3.28 2.12 -4.74
N GLY A 121 -2.09 2.22 -4.15
CA GLY A 121 -1.49 3.49 -3.76
C GLY A 121 -1.93 4.01 -2.38
N GLU A 122 -2.91 3.40 -1.71
CA GLU A 122 -3.26 3.76 -0.34
C GLU A 122 -2.12 3.39 0.64
N TYR A 123 -2.03 4.15 1.72
CA TYR A 123 -1.04 3.95 2.77
C TYR A 123 -1.65 4.18 4.16
N ILE A 124 -0.92 3.79 5.18
CA ILE A 124 -1.33 3.93 6.58
C ILE A 124 -0.46 4.98 7.25
N LEU A 125 -1.08 5.79 8.10
CA LEU A 125 -0.41 6.64 9.05
C LEU A 125 -0.85 6.29 10.46
N ARG A 126 0.06 6.41 11.43
CA ARG A 126 -0.29 6.35 12.84
C ARG A 126 -0.71 7.73 13.32
N VAL A 127 -1.88 7.81 13.96
CA VAL A 127 -2.39 9.05 14.56
C VAL A 127 -1.50 9.44 15.73
N ARG A 128 -1.12 10.71 15.78
CA ARG A 128 -0.37 11.33 16.89
C ARG A 128 -1.17 12.49 17.44
N GLY A 129 -1.22 12.57 18.77
CA GLY A 129 -1.94 13.62 19.49
C GLY A 129 -3.47 13.43 19.47
N ASP A 130 -4.17 14.45 19.92
CA ASP A 130 -5.58 14.42 20.26
C ASP A 130 -6.44 15.39 19.43
N SER A 131 -5.91 15.92 18.34
CA SER A 131 -6.59 16.95 17.55
C SER A 131 -7.86 16.46 16.81
N MET A 132 -8.13 15.14 16.79
CA MET A 132 -9.25 14.53 16.08
C MET A 132 -10.09 13.61 16.98
N VAL A 133 -10.04 13.83 18.31
CA VAL A 133 -10.72 12.96 19.31
C VAL A 133 -12.24 12.99 19.18
N ASP A 134 -12.83 14.13 18.85
CA ASP A 134 -14.28 14.27 18.67
C ASP A 134 -14.77 13.58 17.38
N ALA A 135 -13.86 13.27 16.45
CA ALA A 135 -14.10 12.42 15.29
C ALA A 135 -13.84 10.92 15.59
N GLY A 136 -13.53 10.57 16.84
CA GLY A 136 -13.25 9.20 17.27
C GLY A 136 -11.84 8.69 16.97
N MET A 137 -10.93 9.55 16.48
CA MET A 137 -9.54 9.23 16.22
C MET A 137 -8.70 9.53 17.46
N LEU A 138 -8.08 8.51 18.03
CA LEU A 138 -7.25 8.62 19.22
C LEU A 138 -5.78 8.43 18.88
N GLU A 139 -4.92 8.91 19.77
CA GLU A 139 -3.48 8.66 19.66
C GLU A 139 -3.19 7.15 19.59
N GLY A 140 -2.33 6.76 18.63
CA GLY A 140 -1.98 5.36 18.39
C GLY A 140 -2.89 4.64 17.39
N ASP A 141 -4.01 5.23 16.97
CA ASP A 141 -4.84 4.69 15.90
C ASP A 141 -4.09 4.66 14.56
N TYR A 142 -4.60 3.85 13.65
CA TYR A 142 -4.14 3.77 12.29
C TYR A 142 -5.20 4.30 11.34
N VAL A 143 -4.83 5.24 10.47
CA VAL A 143 -5.71 5.76 9.42
C VAL A 143 -5.23 5.29 8.06
N VAL A 144 -6.17 4.82 7.23
CA VAL A 144 -5.91 4.51 5.82
C VAL A 144 -6.12 5.78 5.02
N VAL A 145 -5.14 6.14 4.23
CA VAL A 145 -5.11 7.37 3.44
C VAL A 145 -5.08 7.03 1.96
N ARG A 146 -6.02 7.58 1.22
CA ARG A 146 -6.04 7.55 -0.24
C ARG A 146 -5.34 8.79 -0.77
N PRO A 147 -4.23 8.66 -1.51
CA PRO A 147 -3.51 9.79 -2.09
C PRO A 147 -4.41 10.59 -3.02
N GLN A 148 -4.50 11.88 -2.80
CA GLN A 148 -5.17 12.85 -3.69
C GLN A 148 -4.69 14.25 -3.35
N GLU A 149 -4.68 15.14 -4.34
CA GLU A 149 -4.20 16.53 -4.16
C GLU A 149 -5.34 17.52 -3.88
N THR A 150 -6.58 17.06 -3.98
CA THR A 150 -7.79 17.87 -3.77
C THR A 150 -8.69 17.27 -2.72
N ALA A 151 -9.49 18.10 -2.05
CA ALA A 151 -10.47 17.66 -1.06
C ALA A 151 -11.75 18.50 -1.19
N THR A 152 -12.85 17.97 -0.68
CA THR A 152 -14.12 18.68 -0.54
C THR A 152 -14.36 19.09 0.91
N ASP A 153 -15.18 20.11 1.13
CA ASP A 153 -15.52 20.57 2.46
C ASP A 153 -16.10 19.44 3.31
N GLY A 154 -15.53 19.28 4.49
CA GLY A 154 -15.91 18.22 5.42
C GLY A 154 -15.08 16.92 5.30
N ASP A 155 -14.25 16.75 4.27
CA ASP A 155 -13.32 15.62 4.19
C ASP A 155 -12.31 15.65 5.34
N ILE A 156 -11.98 14.50 5.89
CA ILE A 156 -10.83 14.36 6.78
C ILE A 156 -9.61 14.06 5.91
N VAL A 157 -8.63 14.93 5.98
CA VAL A 157 -7.45 14.89 5.11
C VAL A 157 -6.15 14.79 5.89
N VAL A 158 -5.14 14.23 5.26
CA VAL A 158 -3.75 14.46 5.61
C VAL A 158 -3.28 15.65 4.79
N ALA A 159 -2.85 16.69 5.46
CA ALA A 159 -2.39 17.92 4.83
C ALA A 159 -1.02 18.31 5.37
N LEU A 160 -0.19 18.88 4.48
CA LEU A 160 1.09 19.48 4.83
C LEU A 160 0.89 20.97 4.99
N VAL A 161 1.34 21.48 6.13
CA VAL A 161 1.38 22.92 6.44
C VAL A 161 2.82 23.28 6.78
N GLY A 162 3.48 24.01 5.89
CA GLY A 162 4.93 24.14 5.96
C GLY A 162 5.63 22.79 5.77
N GLU A 163 6.34 22.31 6.77
CA GLU A 163 7.06 21.03 6.75
C GLU A 163 6.35 19.92 7.55
N GLU A 164 5.25 20.23 8.22
CA GLU A 164 4.56 19.30 9.11
C GLU A 164 3.28 18.75 8.48
N ALA A 165 3.14 17.41 8.52
CA ALA A 165 1.91 16.74 8.14
C ALA A 165 0.93 16.66 9.31
N THR A 166 -0.35 16.93 9.05
CA THR A 166 -1.41 16.90 10.05
C THR A 166 -2.68 16.27 9.50
N VAL A 167 -3.47 15.64 10.38
CA VAL A 167 -4.81 15.13 10.06
C VAL A 167 -5.83 16.12 10.61
N LYS A 168 -6.68 16.65 9.72
CA LYS A 168 -7.72 17.62 10.09
C LYS A 168 -8.92 17.49 9.16
N ARG A 169 -10.04 18.12 9.55
CA ARG A 169 -11.17 18.31 8.63
C ARG A 169 -10.93 19.52 7.75
N PHE A 170 -11.07 19.31 6.45
CA PHE A 170 -10.78 20.30 5.41
C PHE A 170 -12.02 21.18 5.13
N PHE A 171 -11.79 22.49 4.99
CA PHE A 171 -12.75 23.45 4.47
C PHE A 171 -12.04 24.46 3.58
N HIS A 172 -12.60 24.67 2.37
CA HIS A 172 -12.12 25.70 1.47
C HIS A 172 -12.89 26.99 1.73
N GLU A 173 -12.23 28.01 2.22
CA GLU A 173 -12.79 29.35 2.44
C GLU A 173 -12.41 30.31 1.30
N THR A 174 -12.98 31.50 1.26
CA THR A 174 -12.87 32.40 0.09
C THR A 174 -11.42 32.73 -0.29
N ASP A 175 -10.51 32.83 0.67
CA ASP A 175 -9.13 33.30 0.47
C ASP A 175 -8.06 32.39 1.10
N HIS A 176 -8.48 31.31 1.78
CA HIS A 176 -7.59 30.37 2.45
C HIS A 176 -8.24 29.00 2.65
N VAL A 177 -7.46 28.04 3.09
CA VAL A 177 -7.94 26.74 3.58
C VAL A 177 -7.98 26.79 5.11
N ARG A 178 -9.10 26.32 5.65
CA ARG A 178 -9.24 26.07 7.09
C ARG A 178 -9.13 24.56 7.34
N LEU A 179 -8.14 24.19 8.15
CA LEU A 179 -7.97 22.84 8.66
C LEU A 179 -8.49 22.80 10.10
N GLN A 180 -9.69 22.24 10.24
CA GLN A 180 -10.43 22.22 11.49
C GLN A 180 -10.05 20.99 12.32
N PRO A 181 -9.54 21.14 13.55
CA PRO A 181 -9.45 20.03 14.49
C PRO A 181 -10.85 19.58 14.93
N GLU A 182 -11.03 18.32 15.13
CA GLU A 182 -12.17 17.73 15.84
C GLU A 182 -11.80 17.55 17.32
N ASN A 183 -11.54 18.70 17.96
CA ASN A 183 -11.25 18.85 19.38
C ASN A 183 -11.64 20.27 19.80
N GLN A 184 -12.58 20.39 20.72
CA GLN A 184 -13.13 21.69 21.16
C GLN A 184 -12.10 22.61 21.83
N THR A 185 -10.98 22.06 22.29
CA THR A 185 -9.93 22.83 22.96
C THR A 185 -8.87 23.39 21.99
N MET A 186 -8.98 23.04 20.71
CA MET A 186 -7.98 23.40 19.70
C MET A 186 -8.53 24.39 18.67
N GLU A 187 -7.72 25.40 18.34
CA GLU A 187 -8.05 26.35 17.29
C GLU A 187 -7.77 25.80 15.89
N PRO A 188 -8.55 26.18 14.87
CA PRO A 188 -8.31 25.78 13.50
C PRO A 188 -7.07 26.44 12.91
N ILE A 189 -6.37 25.70 12.06
CA ILE A 189 -5.27 26.21 11.27
C ILE A 189 -5.85 26.86 10.01
N ARG A 190 -5.50 28.13 9.76
CA ARG A 190 -5.86 28.88 8.56
C ARG A 190 -4.61 29.22 7.78
N SER A 191 -4.52 28.74 6.53
CA SER A 191 -3.34 28.97 5.70
C SER A 191 -3.72 29.02 4.22
N LYS A 192 -2.96 29.81 3.47
CA LYS A 192 -3.04 29.85 1.99
C LYS A 192 -2.11 28.80 1.36
N ASP A 193 -1.15 28.32 2.12
CA ASP A 193 -0.17 27.31 1.70
C ASP A 193 -0.47 26.00 2.44
N VAL A 194 -1.43 25.27 1.88
CA VAL A 194 -1.81 23.92 2.36
C VAL A 194 -1.72 22.97 1.18
N LYS A 195 -0.93 21.92 1.33
CA LYS A 195 -0.88 20.83 0.36
C LYS A 195 -1.64 19.64 0.89
N VAL A 196 -2.72 19.25 0.23
CA VAL A 196 -3.44 18.00 0.52
C VAL A 196 -2.58 16.83 0.03
N LEU A 197 -2.31 15.87 0.90
CA LEU A 197 -1.53 14.67 0.60
C LEU A 197 -2.44 13.46 0.35
N GLY A 198 -3.65 13.48 0.93
CA GLY A 198 -4.63 12.44 0.75
C GLY A 198 -5.83 12.60 1.67
N ARG A 199 -6.87 11.79 1.40
CA ARG A 199 -8.08 11.72 2.21
C ARG A 199 -8.07 10.47 3.07
N VAL A 200 -8.48 10.59 4.31
CA VAL A 200 -8.70 9.44 5.21
C VAL A 200 -9.94 8.68 4.75
N VAL A 201 -9.78 7.39 4.49
CA VAL A 201 -10.83 6.50 3.99
C VAL A 201 -11.15 5.36 4.95
N GLY A 202 -10.30 5.13 5.94
CA GLY A 202 -10.49 4.11 6.96
C GLY A 202 -9.77 4.45 8.25
N LEU A 203 -10.27 3.88 9.35
CA LEU A 203 -9.66 3.96 10.68
C LEU A 203 -9.70 2.57 11.30
N PHE A 204 -8.63 2.17 11.96
CA PHE A 204 -8.63 0.97 12.78
C PHE A 204 -7.74 1.14 14.02
N ARG A 205 -8.08 0.39 15.06
CA ARG A 205 -7.42 0.43 16.37
C ARG A 205 -7.13 -0.97 16.83
N ALA A 206 -5.89 -1.21 17.27
CA ALA A 206 -5.57 -2.41 18.03
C ALA A 206 -6.06 -2.19 19.48
N VAL A 207 -6.89 -3.10 19.98
CA VAL A 207 -7.35 -3.11 21.37
C VAL A 207 -6.58 -4.21 22.07
N SER A 208 -5.78 -3.84 23.05
CA SER A 208 -5.01 -4.75 23.91
C SER A 208 -5.77 -5.04 25.20
#